data_995c05a652be63bbbd085ee7961f1425
#
_entry.id   995c05a652be63bbbd085ee7961f1425
#
_cell.length_a   1.000
_cell.length_b   1.000
_cell.length_c   1.000
_cell.angle_alpha   90.00
_cell.angle_beta   90.00
_cell.angle_gamma   90.00
#
_symmetry.space_group_name_H-M   'P 1'
#
loop_
_entity.id
_entity.type
_entity.pdbx_description
1 polymer ?
#
loop_
_entity_poly.entity_id
_entity_poly.type
_entity_poly.pdbx_seq_one_letter_code
_entity_poly.pdbx_strand_id
1 'polypeptide(L)'
;MVIAILFGVIILGTAIYKKRDETLWQTLGITFLLLTGIHDGLNTVGISLTKYFDLIQFGFGAFILLQMGILAKRFSRAFNRVEDLTINLERKVTERTIEVNERNTELEQQSHVLEEKNQHITDSIRYAARIQQSILGDKNDLGDLFSDSFVLFKPRDIVSGDFYWFSKVIINENTHSIIVCADCTGHGVPGAFMTVMGNDLLTEIVINKKITAPNEILKLLDEKIEATFRNHNTRDGMDVAIINYCHSSRTLKFAGAKNPLYLIEHGTIQEIKGSKHAIGGGKSQYKKRKEKSFETSTFILPKETTFYMASDGYQDQFGKIKDGENEKNELRKFMKKRFRELLLEVSKLPISEQENTLNEILEDWQQTEKQTDDILVMGIYIE
;
A
#
# COMPACT_ATOMS: atom_id res chain seq x y z
N MET A 1 -69.90 26.05 42.27
CA MET A 1 -70.18 27.20 41.39
C MET A 1 -68.95 28.14 41.31
N VAL A 2 -68.50 28.78 42.44
CA VAL A 2 -67.36 29.71 42.46
C VAL A 2 -66.08 29.13 41.94
N ILE A 3 -65.72 27.83 42.25
CA ILE A 3 -64.56 27.14 41.81
C ILE A 3 -64.50 26.96 40.24
N ALA A 4 -65.67 26.64 39.65
CA ALA A 4 -65.77 26.47 38.19
C ALA A 4 -65.61 27.80 37.44
N ILE A 5 -66.09 28.91 37.96
CA ILE A 5 -65.89 30.24 37.38
C ILE A 5 -64.43 30.69 37.50
N LEU A 6 -63.82 30.49 38.68
CA LEU A 6 -62.42 30.79 38.90
C LEU A 6 -61.50 30.00 37.93
N PHE A 7 -61.77 28.72 37.73
CA PHE A 7 -61.04 27.87 36.80
C PHE A 7 -61.24 28.32 35.37
N GLY A 8 -62.44 28.70 34.93
CA GLY A 8 -62.71 29.27 33.64
C GLY A 8 -61.93 30.59 33.37
N VAL A 9 -61.88 31.49 34.37
CA VAL A 9 -61.13 32.77 34.27
C VAL A 9 -59.68 32.54 34.21
N ILE A 10 -59.06 31.58 34.94
CA ILE A 10 -57.65 31.27 34.90
C ILE A 10 -57.29 30.68 33.54
N ILE A 11 -58.11 29.77 32.98
CA ILE A 11 -57.88 29.19 31.66
C ILE A 11 -57.97 30.28 30.57
N LEU A 12 -58.96 31.17 30.64
CA LEU A 12 -59.16 32.30 29.75
C LEU A 12 -57.93 33.25 29.79
N GLY A 13 -57.48 33.55 31.00
CA GLY A 13 -56.29 34.38 31.21
C GLY A 13 -55.00 33.73 30.61
N THR A 14 -54.79 32.42 30.79
CA THR A 14 -53.66 31.69 30.22
C THR A 14 -53.77 31.57 28.70
N ALA A 15 -54.94 31.47 28.13
CA ALA A 15 -55.22 31.40 26.71
C ALA A 15 -54.86 32.74 26.01
N ILE A 16 -55.26 33.87 26.60
CA ILE A 16 -54.99 35.20 26.14
C ILE A 16 -53.47 35.49 26.21
N TYR A 17 -52.80 35.08 27.32
CA TYR A 17 -51.39 35.29 27.54
C TYR A 17 -50.54 34.52 26.51
N LYS A 18 -50.90 33.31 26.15
CA LYS A 18 -50.17 32.48 25.18
C LYS A 18 -50.46 32.77 23.71
N LYS A 19 -51.30 33.78 23.38
CA LYS A 19 -51.71 34.18 22.02
C LYS A 19 -52.05 32.98 21.09
N ARG A 20 -52.61 31.94 21.61
CA ARG A 20 -53.02 30.77 20.83
C ARG A 20 -54.51 30.89 20.48
N ASP A 21 -54.82 31.30 19.28
CA ASP A 21 -56.20 31.46 18.79
C ASP A 21 -57.07 30.25 19.09
N GLU A 22 -56.54 29.05 18.92
CA GLU A 22 -57.26 27.79 19.16
C GLU A 22 -57.69 27.60 20.64
N THR A 23 -56.82 28.04 21.57
CA THR A 23 -57.10 27.95 22.99
C THR A 23 -58.21 28.91 23.37
N LEU A 24 -58.32 30.04 22.70
CA LEU A 24 -59.35 31.04 22.91
C LEU A 24 -60.75 30.47 22.53
N TRP A 25 -60.83 29.83 21.35
CA TRP A 25 -62.08 29.18 20.91
C TRP A 25 -62.47 28.00 21.78
N GLN A 26 -61.53 27.19 22.24
CA GLN A 26 -61.81 26.09 23.20
C GLN A 26 -62.35 26.63 24.51
N THR A 27 -61.71 27.68 25.05
CA THR A 27 -62.14 28.29 26.29
C THR A 27 -63.57 28.94 26.21
N LEU A 28 -63.82 29.59 25.07
CA LEU A 28 -65.15 30.14 24.79
C LEU A 28 -66.21 29.04 24.77
N GLY A 29 -65.96 27.91 24.11
CA GLY A 29 -66.88 26.79 24.06
C GLY A 29 -67.09 26.16 25.41
N ILE A 30 -66.10 25.96 26.25
CA ILE A 30 -66.17 25.43 27.59
C ILE A 30 -66.93 26.43 28.48
N THR A 31 -66.63 27.71 28.40
CA THR A 31 -67.30 28.76 29.18
C THR A 31 -68.79 28.84 28.86
N PHE A 32 -69.15 28.75 27.58
CA PHE A 32 -70.54 28.74 27.14
C PHE A 32 -71.31 27.50 27.67
N LEU A 33 -70.69 26.32 27.59
CA LEU A 33 -71.22 25.08 28.13
C LEU A 33 -71.44 25.15 29.66
N LEU A 34 -70.43 25.73 30.36
CA LEU A 34 -70.55 25.92 31.81
C LEU A 34 -71.72 26.91 32.19
N LEU A 35 -71.84 28.01 31.44
CA LEU A 35 -72.92 28.98 31.71
C LEU A 35 -74.29 28.40 31.48
N THR A 36 -74.47 27.63 30.40
CA THR A 36 -75.77 26.94 30.17
C THR A 36 -76.08 25.88 31.20
N GLY A 37 -75.06 25.12 31.67
CA GLY A 37 -75.19 24.11 32.74
C GLY A 37 -75.53 24.75 34.12
N ILE A 38 -74.92 25.92 34.41
CA ILE A 38 -75.23 26.69 35.63
C ILE A 38 -76.69 27.21 35.61
N HIS A 39 -77.10 27.73 34.45
CA HIS A 39 -78.45 28.20 34.24
C HIS A 39 -79.49 27.07 34.57
N ASP A 40 -79.29 25.92 33.95
CA ASP A 40 -80.22 24.79 34.12
C ASP A 40 -80.16 24.23 35.56
N GLY A 41 -78.95 24.21 36.16
CA GLY A 41 -78.83 23.84 37.60
C GLY A 41 -79.55 24.81 38.56
N LEU A 42 -79.53 26.12 38.25
CA LEU A 42 -80.28 27.11 39.04
C LEU A 42 -81.86 26.94 38.90
N ASN A 43 -82.26 26.63 37.64
CA ASN A 43 -83.66 26.32 37.38
C ASN A 43 -84.19 25.11 38.18
N THR A 44 -83.36 24.05 38.32
CA THR A 44 -83.74 22.84 39.10
C THR A 44 -83.91 23.12 40.62
N VAL A 45 -83.20 24.14 41.15
CA VAL A 45 -83.22 24.56 42.54
C VAL A 45 -84.31 25.62 42.80
N GLY A 46 -85.14 25.97 41.78
CA GLY A 46 -86.24 26.89 41.90
C GLY A 46 -85.91 28.38 41.77
N ILE A 47 -84.61 28.68 41.40
CA ILE A 47 -84.22 30.07 41.11
C ILE A 47 -84.31 30.23 39.58
N SER A 48 -85.53 30.41 39.10
CA SER A 48 -85.79 30.40 37.64
C SER A 48 -85.45 31.77 37.03
N LEU A 49 -84.51 31.75 36.06
CA LEU A 49 -84.19 32.83 35.16
C LEU A 49 -85.02 32.84 33.87
N THR A 50 -85.45 31.62 33.42
CA THR A 50 -86.38 31.43 32.30
C THR A 50 -87.31 30.24 32.58
N LYS A 51 -88.60 30.39 32.44
CA LYS A 51 -89.61 29.44 32.95
C LYS A 51 -89.82 28.13 32.14
N TYR A 52 -89.14 27.93 30.98
CA TYR A 52 -89.54 26.83 30.10
C TYR A 52 -88.46 26.24 29.18
N PHE A 53 -87.11 26.47 29.34
CA PHE A 53 -86.10 25.94 28.43
C PHE A 53 -84.80 25.53 29.13
N ASP A 54 -84.40 24.24 28.93
CA ASP A 54 -83.11 23.75 29.28
C ASP A 54 -82.09 24.22 28.25
N LEU A 55 -81.16 25.07 28.63
CA LEU A 55 -80.13 25.67 27.74
C LEU A 55 -78.93 24.81 27.56
N ILE A 56 -78.71 23.78 28.37
CA ILE A 56 -77.56 22.90 28.33
C ILE A 56 -77.40 22.20 26.99
N GLN A 57 -78.52 21.82 26.36
CA GLN A 57 -78.51 21.16 25.04
C GLN A 57 -77.92 22.07 23.95
N PHE A 58 -78.23 23.35 23.96
CA PHE A 58 -77.68 24.35 23.06
C PHE A 58 -76.20 24.65 23.33
N GLY A 59 -75.80 24.66 24.64
CA GLY A 59 -74.47 24.79 25.12
C GLY A 59 -73.56 23.65 24.57
N PHE A 60 -74.12 22.43 24.71
CA PHE A 60 -73.39 21.23 24.21
C PHE A 60 -73.26 21.20 22.67
N GLY A 61 -74.33 21.54 21.96
CA GLY A 61 -74.30 21.66 20.51
C GLY A 61 -73.29 22.71 20.00
N ALA A 62 -73.27 23.89 20.61
CA ALA A 62 -72.35 24.95 20.30
C ALA A 62 -70.88 24.53 20.59
N PHE A 63 -70.64 23.85 21.72
CA PHE A 63 -69.33 23.32 22.07
C PHE A 63 -68.81 22.31 21.03
N ILE A 64 -69.68 21.36 20.61
CA ILE A 64 -69.37 20.37 19.61
C ILE A 64 -69.00 21.05 18.27
N LEU A 65 -69.80 22.01 17.83
CA LEU A 65 -69.53 22.73 16.57
C LEU A 65 -68.22 23.51 16.61
N LEU A 66 -67.86 24.14 17.73
CA LEU A 66 -66.59 24.82 17.92
C LEU A 66 -65.42 23.83 17.90
N GLN A 67 -65.57 22.68 18.58
CA GLN A 67 -64.56 21.63 18.55
C GLN A 67 -64.36 21.06 17.16
N MET A 68 -65.42 20.82 16.41
CA MET A 68 -65.33 20.37 14.99
C MET A 68 -64.63 21.40 14.11
N GLY A 69 -64.90 22.70 14.28
CA GLY A 69 -64.25 23.77 13.55
C GLY A 69 -62.73 23.86 13.85
N ILE A 70 -62.36 23.71 15.13
CA ILE A 70 -60.95 23.70 15.53
C ILE A 70 -60.24 22.49 14.93
N LEU A 71 -60.85 21.30 15.01
CA LEU A 71 -60.29 20.06 14.47
C LEU A 71 -60.12 20.14 12.94
N ALA A 72 -61.16 20.63 12.25
CA ALA A 72 -61.07 20.83 10.78
C ALA A 72 -59.94 21.76 10.39
N LYS A 73 -59.76 22.88 11.13
CA LYS A 73 -58.65 23.84 10.88
C LYS A 73 -57.28 23.20 11.15
N ARG A 74 -57.14 22.40 12.21
CA ARG A 74 -55.91 21.64 12.49
C ARG A 74 -55.61 20.64 11.40
N PHE A 75 -56.60 19.87 10.98
CA PHE A 75 -56.44 18.90 9.92
C PHE A 75 -56.02 19.54 8.60
N SER A 76 -56.69 20.62 8.18
CA SER A 76 -56.33 21.38 6.97
C SER A 76 -54.89 21.92 7.01
N ARG A 77 -54.46 22.48 8.15
CA ARG A 77 -53.10 22.96 8.31
C ARG A 77 -52.08 21.83 8.28
N ALA A 78 -52.37 20.69 8.91
CA ALA A 78 -51.49 19.52 8.89
C ALA A 78 -51.39 18.95 7.47
N PHE A 79 -52.51 18.87 6.77
CA PHE A 79 -52.56 18.37 5.40
C PHE A 79 -51.75 19.23 4.45
N ASN A 80 -51.97 20.55 4.47
CA ASN A 80 -51.18 21.47 3.60
C ASN A 80 -49.68 21.40 3.90
N ARG A 81 -49.32 21.22 5.20
CA ARG A 81 -47.91 21.10 5.60
C ARG A 81 -47.29 19.80 5.09
N VAL A 82 -48.03 18.71 5.10
CA VAL A 82 -47.56 17.42 4.53
C VAL A 82 -47.42 17.56 3.02
N GLU A 83 -48.38 18.16 2.33
CA GLU A 83 -48.32 18.40 0.89
C GLU A 83 -47.11 19.26 0.50
N ASP A 84 -46.89 20.39 1.18
CA ASP A 84 -45.72 21.25 0.96
C ASP A 84 -44.40 20.52 1.20
N LEU A 85 -44.30 19.69 2.25
CA LEU A 85 -43.14 18.89 2.54
C LEU A 85 -42.89 17.82 1.47
N THR A 86 -43.97 17.17 0.99
CA THR A 86 -43.87 16.15 -0.06
C THR A 86 -43.33 16.76 -1.36
N ILE A 87 -43.92 17.88 -1.83
CA ILE A 87 -43.47 18.59 -3.02
C ILE A 87 -42.00 19.03 -2.89
N ASN A 88 -41.62 19.59 -1.76
CA ASN A 88 -40.26 20.01 -1.50
C ASN A 88 -39.26 18.83 -1.46
N LEU A 89 -39.68 17.69 -0.90
CA LEU A 89 -38.89 16.48 -0.84
C LEU A 89 -38.67 15.89 -2.24
N GLU A 90 -39.75 15.77 -3.03
CA GLU A 90 -39.69 15.28 -4.42
C GLU A 90 -38.75 16.13 -5.28
N ARG A 91 -38.85 17.47 -5.16
CA ARG A 91 -37.93 18.39 -5.84
C ARG A 91 -36.49 18.15 -5.43
N LYS A 92 -36.19 18.06 -4.12
CA LYS A 92 -34.83 17.80 -3.62
C LYS A 92 -34.31 16.43 -4.06
N VAL A 93 -35.14 15.40 -4.07
CA VAL A 93 -34.77 14.08 -4.55
C VAL A 93 -34.39 14.14 -6.03
N THR A 94 -35.21 14.80 -6.83
CA THR A 94 -34.96 14.98 -8.27
C THR A 94 -33.64 15.73 -8.52
N GLU A 95 -33.43 16.86 -7.84
CA GLU A 95 -32.19 17.65 -7.94
C GLU A 95 -30.96 16.81 -7.57
N ARG A 96 -31.03 16.06 -6.46
CA ARG A 96 -29.93 15.20 -6.02
C ARG A 96 -29.70 14.01 -6.95
N THR A 97 -30.74 13.45 -7.51
CA THR A 97 -30.62 12.34 -8.48
C THR A 97 -29.90 12.81 -9.74
N ILE A 98 -30.23 14.00 -10.25
CA ILE A 98 -29.54 14.60 -11.40
C ILE A 98 -28.05 14.83 -11.05
N GLU A 99 -27.75 15.47 -9.91
CA GLU A 99 -26.38 15.73 -9.45
C GLU A 99 -25.56 14.43 -9.32
N VAL A 100 -26.14 13.38 -8.75
CA VAL A 100 -25.48 12.08 -8.60
C VAL A 100 -25.21 11.44 -9.97
N ASN A 101 -26.16 11.49 -10.90
CA ASN A 101 -25.98 10.94 -12.23
C ASN A 101 -24.89 11.68 -13.01
N GLU A 102 -24.85 13.02 -12.95
CA GLU A 102 -23.80 13.82 -13.57
C GLU A 102 -22.41 13.47 -13.03
N ARG A 103 -22.29 13.36 -11.70
CA ARG A 103 -21.03 12.96 -11.04
C ARG A 103 -20.60 11.53 -11.39
N ASN A 104 -21.56 10.60 -11.49
CA ASN A 104 -21.26 9.23 -11.89
C ASN A 104 -20.71 9.19 -13.33
N THR A 105 -21.33 9.93 -14.25
CA THR A 105 -20.84 10.01 -15.64
C THR A 105 -19.44 10.62 -15.70
N GLU A 106 -19.16 11.65 -14.90
CA GLU A 106 -17.82 12.24 -14.82
C GLU A 106 -16.78 11.25 -14.25
N LEU A 107 -17.13 10.53 -13.17
CA LEU A 107 -16.26 9.51 -12.58
C LEU A 107 -15.97 8.37 -13.56
N GLU A 108 -16.95 7.91 -14.32
CA GLU A 108 -16.75 6.87 -15.36
C GLU A 108 -15.77 7.36 -16.44
N GLN A 109 -15.92 8.59 -16.91
CA GLN A 109 -14.99 9.18 -17.88
C GLN A 109 -13.56 9.31 -17.30
N GLN A 110 -13.43 9.79 -16.06
CA GLN A 110 -12.13 9.90 -15.41
C GLN A 110 -11.49 8.53 -15.20
N SER A 111 -12.27 7.52 -14.83
CA SER A 111 -11.80 6.14 -14.65
C SER A 111 -11.28 5.58 -15.99
N HIS A 112 -12.00 5.77 -17.08
CA HIS A 112 -11.57 5.31 -18.41
C HIS A 112 -10.25 5.97 -18.85
N VAL A 113 -10.16 7.30 -18.70
CA VAL A 113 -8.92 8.04 -19.04
C VAL A 113 -7.74 7.59 -18.18
N LEU A 114 -7.99 7.30 -16.89
CA LEU A 114 -6.95 6.79 -15.98
C LEU A 114 -6.48 5.40 -16.38
N GLU A 115 -7.41 4.53 -16.76
CA GLU A 115 -7.10 3.17 -17.23
C GLU A 115 -6.29 3.20 -18.53
N GLU A 116 -6.64 4.02 -19.51
CA GLU A 116 -5.84 4.22 -20.73
C GLU A 116 -4.42 4.71 -20.41
N LYS A 117 -4.28 5.72 -19.54
CA LYS A 117 -2.97 6.23 -19.14
C LYS A 117 -2.13 5.17 -18.43
N ASN A 118 -2.74 4.40 -17.51
CA ASN A 118 -2.07 3.33 -16.81
C ASN A 118 -1.59 2.23 -17.78
N GLN A 119 -2.41 1.87 -18.77
CA GLN A 119 -2.02 0.92 -19.81
C GLN A 119 -0.83 1.42 -20.62
N HIS A 120 -0.85 2.66 -21.07
CA HIS A 120 0.27 3.26 -21.81
C HIS A 120 1.58 3.30 -20.99
N ILE A 121 1.50 3.67 -19.70
CA ILE A 121 2.65 3.65 -18.79
C ILE A 121 3.18 2.22 -18.63
N THR A 122 2.30 1.27 -18.38
CA THR A 122 2.67 -0.15 -18.20
C THR A 122 3.33 -0.72 -19.45
N ASP A 123 2.80 -0.42 -20.64
CA ASP A 123 3.39 -0.87 -21.91
C ASP A 123 4.76 -0.24 -22.17
N SER A 124 4.95 1.03 -21.79
CA SER A 124 6.26 1.69 -21.87
C SER A 124 7.28 1.05 -20.92
N ILE A 125 6.87 0.69 -19.69
CA ILE A 125 7.74 0.01 -18.72
C ILE A 125 8.05 -1.42 -19.18
N ARG A 126 7.09 -2.14 -19.77
CA ARG A 126 7.33 -3.47 -20.37
C ARG A 126 8.34 -3.41 -21.54
N TYR A 127 8.29 -2.33 -22.32
CA TYR A 127 9.30 -2.11 -23.36
C TYR A 127 10.67 -1.86 -22.75
N ALA A 128 10.78 -1.04 -21.69
CA ALA A 128 12.03 -0.83 -20.96
C ALA A 128 12.56 -2.14 -20.34
N ALA A 129 11.71 -3.02 -19.84
CA ALA A 129 12.10 -4.34 -19.32
C ALA A 129 12.76 -5.23 -20.41
N ARG A 130 12.20 -5.22 -21.62
CA ARG A 130 12.81 -5.94 -22.76
C ARG A 130 14.20 -5.41 -23.12
N ILE A 131 14.38 -4.09 -23.06
CA ILE A 131 15.69 -3.48 -23.27
C ILE A 131 16.64 -3.92 -22.15
N GLN A 132 16.22 -3.82 -20.88
CA GLN A 132 17.02 -4.24 -19.73
C GLN A 132 17.46 -5.71 -19.84
N GLN A 133 16.52 -6.63 -20.15
CA GLN A 133 16.84 -8.05 -20.36
C GLN A 133 17.86 -8.28 -21.48
N SER A 134 17.74 -7.53 -22.58
CA SER A 134 18.71 -7.63 -23.69
C SER A 134 20.11 -7.13 -23.32
N ILE A 135 20.21 -6.19 -22.38
CA ILE A 135 21.49 -5.63 -21.91
C ILE A 135 22.13 -6.57 -20.87
N LEU A 136 21.34 -7.16 -19.96
CA LEU A 136 21.85 -8.07 -18.92
C LEU A 136 22.38 -9.40 -19.48
N GLY A 137 22.03 -9.74 -20.70
CA GLY A 137 22.36 -11.03 -21.30
C GLY A 137 21.48 -12.18 -20.82
N ASP A 138 21.64 -13.33 -21.43
CA ASP A 138 20.91 -14.53 -21.04
C ASP A 138 21.57 -15.19 -19.81
N LYS A 139 20.77 -15.47 -18.77
CA LYS A 139 21.26 -16.19 -17.57
C LYS A 139 21.86 -17.56 -17.92
N ASN A 140 21.42 -18.16 -19.01
CA ASN A 140 21.95 -19.44 -19.48
C ASN A 140 23.40 -19.35 -19.97
N ASP A 141 23.86 -18.15 -20.39
CA ASP A 141 25.24 -17.93 -20.83
C ASP A 141 26.24 -18.10 -19.66
N LEU A 142 25.78 -18.07 -18.40
CA LEU A 142 26.60 -18.43 -17.24
C LEU A 142 27.07 -19.90 -17.33
N GLY A 143 26.28 -20.79 -17.94
CA GLY A 143 26.62 -22.17 -18.22
C GLY A 143 27.86 -22.35 -19.12
N ASP A 144 28.17 -21.35 -19.98
CA ASP A 144 29.39 -21.35 -20.80
C ASP A 144 30.68 -21.06 -19.98
N LEU A 145 30.50 -20.44 -18.79
CA LEU A 145 31.57 -20.18 -17.85
C LEU A 145 31.69 -21.28 -16.79
N PHE A 146 30.56 -21.79 -16.34
CA PHE A 146 30.46 -22.82 -15.31
C PHE A 146 29.28 -23.74 -15.65
N SER A 147 29.59 -25.01 -16.00
CA SER A 147 28.58 -26.03 -16.35
C SER A 147 27.51 -26.20 -15.28
N ASP A 148 27.92 -26.06 -14.04
CA ASP A 148 27.09 -26.25 -12.87
C ASP A 148 26.85 -24.91 -12.16
N SER A 149 25.83 -24.20 -12.63
CA SER A 149 25.47 -22.87 -12.11
C SER A 149 23.99 -22.57 -12.33
N PHE A 150 23.47 -21.61 -11.54
CA PHE A 150 22.13 -21.07 -11.73
C PHE A 150 22.05 -19.58 -11.38
N VAL A 151 21.00 -18.90 -11.86
CA VAL A 151 20.63 -17.54 -11.52
C VAL A 151 19.14 -17.48 -11.22
N LEU A 152 18.79 -17.42 -9.95
CA LEU A 152 17.44 -17.06 -9.52
C LEU A 152 17.30 -15.54 -9.54
N PHE A 153 16.53 -15.04 -10.49
CA PHE A 153 16.32 -13.61 -10.70
C PHE A 153 14.82 -13.31 -10.75
N LYS A 154 14.32 -12.61 -9.75
CA LYS A 154 12.90 -12.24 -9.60
C LYS A 154 12.79 -10.74 -9.35
N PRO A 155 12.52 -9.94 -10.39
CA PRO A 155 12.21 -8.53 -10.21
C PRO A 155 10.96 -8.35 -9.35
N ARG A 156 10.96 -7.35 -8.47
CA ARG A 156 9.80 -6.94 -7.70
C ARG A 156 8.74 -6.28 -8.57
N ASP A 157 9.17 -5.42 -9.46
CA ASP A 157 8.36 -4.69 -10.43
C ASP A 157 8.57 -5.26 -11.84
N ILE A 158 8.13 -4.56 -12.86
CA ILE A 158 8.31 -4.99 -14.26
C ILE A 158 9.78 -4.93 -14.69
N VAL A 159 10.54 -4.01 -14.09
CA VAL A 159 11.99 -3.83 -14.26
C VAL A 159 12.68 -3.93 -12.91
N SER A 160 13.96 -4.30 -12.89
CA SER A 160 14.74 -4.58 -11.69
C SER A 160 15.81 -3.53 -11.41
N GLY A 161 16.05 -3.24 -10.13
CA GLY A 161 17.26 -2.58 -9.65
C GLY A 161 18.43 -3.55 -9.44
N ASP A 162 18.13 -4.84 -9.21
CA ASP A 162 19.16 -5.87 -9.16
C ASP A 162 19.61 -6.25 -10.55
N PHE A 163 20.90 -6.60 -10.66
CA PHE A 163 21.41 -7.18 -11.89
C PHE A 163 22.62 -8.09 -11.64
N TYR A 164 22.80 -9.01 -12.58
CA TYR A 164 24.00 -9.82 -12.70
C TYR A 164 24.76 -9.44 -13.97
N TRP A 165 26.08 -9.60 -13.91
CA TRP A 165 26.95 -9.41 -15.06
C TRP A 165 28.06 -10.45 -15.00
N PHE A 166 28.43 -11.02 -16.12
CA PHE A 166 29.53 -11.97 -16.18
C PHE A 166 30.24 -11.89 -17.53
N SER A 167 31.53 -12.22 -17.52
CA SER A 167 32.32 -12.28 -18.74
C SER A 167 33.52 -13.19 -18.58
N LYS A 168 33.90 -13.80 -19.69
CA LYS A 168 35.15 -14.58 -19.85
C LYS A 168 36.25 -13.67 -20.36
N VAL A 169 37.38 -13.64 -19.67
CA VAL A 169 38.55 -12.85 -20.03
C VAL A 169 39.79 -13.75 -20.06
N ILE A 170 40.60 -13.62 -21.09
CA ILE A 170 41.89 -14.35 -21.20
C ILE A 170 43.00 -13.43 -20.75
N ILE A 171 43.75 -13.85 -19.73
CA ILE A 171 44.91 -13.12 -19.19
C ILE A 171 46.11 -14.08 -19.14
N ASN A 172 47.21 -13.74 -19.85
CA ASN A 172 48.39 -14.57 -19.89
C ASN A 172 48.08 -16.05 -20.18
N GLU A 173 47.29 -16.31 -21.20
CA GLU A 173 46.80 -17.63 -21.64
C GLU A 173 45.85 -18.36 -20.65
N ASN A 174 45.58 -17.78 -19.51
CA ASN A 174 44.64 -18.35 -18.53
C ASN A 174 43.25 -17.76 -18.73
N THR A 175 42.26 -18.64 -18.63
CA THR A 175 40.85 -18.25 -18.65
C THR A 175 40.43 -17.77 -17.27
N HIS A 176 39.86 -16.59 -17.22
CA HIS A 176 39.27 -15.98 -16.04
C HIS A 176 37.77 -15.74 -16.27
N SER A 177 36.96 -16.11 -15.32
CA SER A 177 35.54 -15.75 -15.29
C SER A 177 35.34 -14.64 -14.28
N ILE A 178 34.85 -13.49 -14.73
CA ILE A 178 34.44 -12.37 -13.86
C ILE A 178 32.95 -12.43 -13.71
N ILE A 179 32.46 -12.44 -12.47
CA ILE A 179 31.03 -12.48 -12.16
C ILE A 179 30.71 -11.38 -11.17
N VAL A 180 29.60 -10.70 -11.41
CA VAL A 180 29.10 -9.59 -10.60
C VAL A 180 27.64 -9.86 -10.22
N CYS A 181 27.33 -9.66 -8.94
CA CYS A 181 25.97 -9.60 -8.40
C CYS A 181 25.82 -8.21 -7.78
N ALA A 182 24.88 -7.43 -8.28
CA ALA A 182 24.70 -6.04 -7.89
C ALA A 182 23.23 -5.78 -7.53
N ASP A 183 23.05 -4.98 -6.48
CA ASP A 183 21.79 -4.49 -5.95
C ASP A 183 21.86 -2.96 -5.97
N CYS A 184 21.05 -2.33 -6.82
CA CYS A 184 21.04 -0.89 -6.99
C CYS A 184 20.05 -0.23 -6.03
N THR A 185 20.38 0.95 -5.54
CA THR A 185 19.48 1.76 -4.74
C THR A 185 18.19 2.07 -5.49
N GLY A 186 17.06 1.62 -4.94
CA GLY A 186 15.73 1.84 -5.49
C GLY A 186 15.32 0.76 -6.49
N HIS A 187 14.02 0.57 -6.62
CA HIS A 187 13.39 -0.44 -7.48
C HIS A 187 12.64 0.22 -8.65
N GLY A 188 12.15 -0.59 -9.57
CA GLY A 188 11.40 -0.11 -10.74
C GLY A 188 12.27 0.71 -11.68
N VAL A 189 11.70 1.74 -12.31
CA VAL A 189 12.37 2.51 -13.37
C VAL A 189 13.69 3.16 -12.93
N PRO A 190 13.80 3.82 -11.77
CA PRO A 190 15.07 4.38 -11.31
C PRO A 190 16.16 3.31 -11.13
N GLY A 191 15.85 2.18 -10.49
CA GLY A 191 16.75 1.05 -10.34
C GLY A 191 17.21 0.50 -11.69
N ALA A 192 16.30 0.37 -12.65
CA ALA A 192 16.62 -0.10 -13.99
C ALA A 192 17.62 0.79 -14.73
N PHE A 193 17.57 2.10 -14.56
CA PHE A 193 18.59 3.00 -15.11
C PHE A 193 19.96 2.79 -14.47
N MET A 194 20.00 2.55 -13.15
CA MET A 194 21.23 2.21 -12.45
C MET A 194 21.82 0.89 -12.95
N THR A 195 20.98 -0.10 -13.21
CA THR A 195 21.37 -1.40 -13.79
C THR A 195 22.04 -1.23 -15.17
N VAL A 196 21.41 -0.48 -16.07
CA VAL A 196 21.95 -0.21 -17.41
C VAL A 196 23.30 0.48 -17.30
N MET A 197 23.42 1.50 -16.46
CA MET A 197 24.66 2.22 -16.23
C MET A 197 25.75 1.30 -15.62
N GLY A 198 25.40 0.48 -14.64
CA GLY A 198 26.32 -0.48 -14.03
C GLY A 198 26.85 -1.49 -15.04
N ASN A 199 25.99 -2.04 -15.90
CA ASN A 199 26.36 -2.96 -16.97
C ASN A 199 27.35 -2.31 -17.98
N ASP A 200 27.05 -1.09 -18.43
CA ASP A 200 27.92 -0.36 -19.37
C ASP A 200 29.28 -0.06 -18.75
N LEU A 201 29.32 0.40 -17.50
CA LEU A 201 30.56 0.68 -16.78
C LEU A 201 31.39 -0.59 -16.55
N LEU A 202 30.76 -1.72 -16.20
CA LEU A 202 31.46 -3.01 -16.06
C LEU A 202 32.07 -3.47 -17.39
N THR A 203 31.33 -3.34 -18.47
CA THR A 203 31.82 -3.64 -19.82
C THR A 203 33.01 -2.76 -20.18
N GLU A 204 32.95 -1.46 -19.92
CA GLU A 204 34.07 -0.55 -20.15
C GLU A 204 35.31 -0.93 -19.32
N ILE A 205 35.11 -1.22 -18.02
CA ILE A 205 36.24 -1.50 -17.10
C ILE A 205 36.85 -2.86 -17.39
N VAL A 206 36.03 -3.90 -17.50
CA VAL A 206 36.52 -5.29 -17.59
C VAL A 206 36.92 -5.64 -19.03
N ILE A 207 36.05 -5.36 -20.01
CA ILE A 207 36.27 -5.78 -21.39
C ILE A 207 37.20 -4.82 -22.11
N ASN A 208 36.92 -3.53 -22.06
CA ASN A 208 37.69 -2.55 -22.85
C ASN A 208 39.01 -2.21 -22.19
N LYS A 209 39.06 -1.97 -20.87
CA LYS A 209 40.29 -1.62 -20.14
C LYS A 209 41.06 -2.83 -19.63
N LYS A 210 40.50 -4.04 -19.71
CA LYS A 210 41.14 -5.30 -19.25
C LYS A 210 41.47 -5.30 -17.75
N ILE A 211 40.71 -4.56 -16.94
CA ILE A 211 40.89 -4.54 -15.49
C ILE A 211 40.05 -5.67 -14.90
N THR A 212 40.73 -6.60 -14.23
CA THR A 212 40.09 -7.85 -13.72
C THR A 212 40.28 -8.08 -12.23
N ALA A 213 41.01 -7.22 -11.52
CA ALA A 213 41.13 -7.27 -10.07
C ALA A 213 39.83 -6.74 -9.42
N PRO A 214 39.11 -7.55 -8.61
CA PRO A 214 37.78 -7.16 -8.08
C PRO A 214 37.77 -5.83 -7.32
N ASN A 215 38.79 -5.56 -6.52
CA ASN A 215 38.89 -4.30 -5.75
C ASN A 215 39.11 -3.09 -6.69
N GLU A 216 39.83 -3.25 -7.76
CA GLU A 216 40.06 -2.17 -8.74
C GLU A 216 38.81 -1.90 -9.57
N ILE A 217 38.06 -2.96 -9.93
CA ILE A 217 36.76 -2.82 -10.61
C ILE A 217 35.79 -2.02 -9.71
N LEU A 218 35.66 -2.39 -8.40
CA LEU A 218 34.82 -1.66 -7.46
C LEU A 218 35.23 -0.19 -7.29
N LYS A 219 36.55 0.07 -7.21
CA LYS A 219 37.08 1.43 -7.11
C LYS A 219 36.69 2.28 -8.31
N LEU A 220 36.89 1.76 -9.51
CA LEU A 220 36.56 2.47 -10.76
C LEU A 220 35.06 2.66 -10.95
N LEU A 221 34.25 1.65 -10.57
CA LEU A 221 32.79 1.80 -10.54
C LEU A 221 32.38 2.95 -9.61
N ASP A 222 32.92 2.99 -8.39
CA ASP A 222 32.63 4.06 -7.43
C ASP A 222 32.99 5.44 -7.97
N GLU A 223 34.20 5.57 -8.55
CA GLU A 223 34.67 6.83 -9.13
C GLU A 223 33.78 7.31 -10.30
N LYS A 224 33.36 6.40 -11.17
CA LYS A 224 32.55 6.73 -12.35
C LYS A 224 31.09 7.05 -11.97
N ILE A 225 30.48 6.27 -11.09
CA ILE A 225 29.12 6.53 -10.60
C ILE A 225 29.08 7.85 -9.84
N GLU A 226 30.04 8.10 -8.94
CA GLU A 226 30.13 9.40 -8.26
C GLU A 226 30.35 10.56 -9.24
N ALA A 227 31.12 10.38 -10.30
CA ALA A 227 31.34 11.41 -11.31
C ALA A 227 30.04 11.74 -12.07
N THR A 228 29.26 10.73 -12.42
CA THR A 228 27.96 10.89 -13.10
C THR A 228 26.97 11.69 -12.26
N PHE A 229 26.89 11.40 -10.97
CA PHE A 229 25.94 12.07 -10.06
C PHE A 229 26.51 13.29 -9.30
N ARG A 230 27.73 13.71 -9.60
CA ARG A 230 28.43 14.79 -8.86
C ARG A 230 27.63 16.09 -8.72
N ASN A 231 26.88 16.45 -9.75
CA ASN A 231 26.10 17.69 -9.81
C ASN A 231 24.63 17.51 -9.43
N HIS A 232 24.23 16.28 -9.11
CA HIS A 232 22.88 15.94 -8.71
C HIS A 232 22.89 15.55 -7.23
N ASN A 233 21.88 16.04 -6.49
CA ASN A 233 21.78 15.78 -5.04
C ASN A 233 21.15 14.39 -4.75
N THR A 234 21.48 13.40 -5.59
CA THR A 234 21.02 12.02 -5.44
C THR A 234 22.01 11.22 -4.61
N ARG A 235 21.51 10.26 -3.87
CA ARG A 235 22.32 9.31 -3.08
C ARG A 235 22.30 7.92 -3.70
N ASP A 236 22.08 7.86 -5.01
CA ASP A 236 21.99 6.61 -5.73
C ASP A 236 23.33 5.90 -5.78
N GLY A 237 23.29 4.61 -5.63
CA GLY A 237 24.47 3.75 -5.57
C GLY A 237 24.09 2.30 -5.74
N MET A 238 25.03 1.41 -5.45
CA MET A 238 24.77 -0.02 -5.50
C MET A 238 25.63 -0.78 -4.48
N ASP A 239 25.07 -1.89 -4.00
CA ASP A 239 25.76 -2.89 -3.22
C ASP A 239 26.20 -4.01 -4.16
N VAL A 240 27.48 -4.34 -4.21
CA VAL A 240 28.07 -5.16 -5.28
C VAL A 240 28.97 -6.24 -4.71
N ALA A 241 28.82 -7.46 -5.22
CA ALA A 241 29.77 -8.55 -5.04
C ALA A 241 30.45 -8.87 -6.38
N ILE A 242 31.78 -8.90 -6.42
CA ILE A 242 32.56 -9.23 -7.61
C ILE A 242 33.50 -10.39 -7.30
N ILE A 243 33.50 -11.38 -8.18
CA ILE A 243 34.53 -12.42 -8.19
C ILE A 243 35.30 -12.42 -9.51
N ASN A 244 36.55 -12.87 -9.41
CA ASN A 244 37.38 -13.28 -10.53
C ASN A 244 37.88 -14.69 -10.25
N TYR A 245 37.41 -15.65 -11.01
CA TYR A 245 37.83 -17.04 -10.92
C TYR A 245 38.79 -17.42 -12.07
N CYS A 246 39.98 -17.86 -11.71
CA CYS A 246 40.97 -18.38 -12.65
C CYS A 246 40.82 -19.91 -12.77
N HIS A 247 40.41 -20.41 -13.92
CA HIS A 247 40.12 -21.81 -14.13
C HIS A 247 41.37 -22.72 -14.01
N SER A 248 42.52 -22.25 -14.47
CA SER A 248 43.74 -23.07 -14.45
C SER A 248 44.32 -23.28 -13.05
N SER A 249 44.23 -22.26 -12.20
CA SER A 249 44.79 -22.31 -10.82
C SER A 249 43.73 -22.52 -9.76
N ARG A 250 42.46 -22.62 -10.15
CA ARG A 250 41.27 -22.69 -9.22
C ARG A 250 41.29 -21.56 -8.20
N THR A 251 41.84 -20.43 -8.55
CA THR A 251 41.96 -19.27 -7.67
C THR A 251 40.75 -18.37 -7.82
N LEU A 252 40.01 -18.19 -6.76
CA LEU A 252 38.90 -17.23 -6.65
C LEU A 252 39.37 -16.00 -5.89
N LYS A 253 39.26 -14.83 -6.53
CA LYS A 253 39.46 -13.52 -5.91
C LYS A 253 38.08 -12.87 -5.72
N PHE A 254 37.79 -12.37 -4.53
CA PHE A 254 36.53 -11.71 -4.21
C PHE A 254 36.78 -10.31 -3.66
N ALA A 255 35.95 -9.36 -4.05
CA ALA A 255 35.76 -8.09 -3.37
C ALA A 255 34.28 -7.72 -3.36
N GLY A 256 33.81 -7.19 -2.24
CA GLY A 256 32.41 -6.76 -2.07
C GLY A 256 32.32 -5.31 -1.60
N ALA A 257 31.36 -4.60 -2.13
CA ALA A 257 30.82 -3.35 -1.59
C ALA A 257 29.51 -3.70 -0.90
N LYS A 258 29.53 -3.91 0.43
CA LYS A 258 28.50 -4.43 1.32
C LYS A 258 28.07 -5.88 1.07
N ASN A 259 27.79 -6.26 -0.20
CA ASN A 259 27.34 -7.61 -0.52
C ASN A 259 28.43 -8.65 -0.23
N PRO A 260 28.10 -9.73 0.50
CA PRO A 260 29.02 -10.80 0.83
C PRO A 260 29.11 -11.86 -0.26
N LEU A 261 30.14 -12.70 -0.17
CA LEU A 261 30.22 -14.01 -0.79
C LEU A 261 29.96 -15.10 0.25
N TYR A 262 29.13 -16.09 -0.10
CA TYR A 262 28.91 -17.28 0.70
C TYR A 262 29.68 -18.44 0.07
N LEU A 263 30.64 -18.97 0.77
CA LEU A 263 31.46 -20.09 0.33
C LEU A 263 31.11 -21.34 1.12
N ILE A 264 30.86 -22.45 0.46
CA ILE A 264 30.54 -23.72 1.11
C ILE A 264 31.61 -24.73 0.77
N GLU A 265 32.33 -25.16 1.81
CA GLU A 265 33.36 -26.15 1.75
C GLU A 265 33.15 -27.18 2.86
N HIS A 266 33.28 -28.48 2.54
CA HIS A 266 33.16 -29.58 3.50
C HIS A 266 31.89 -29.49 4.39
N GLY A 267 30.77 -29.09 3.80
CA GLY A 267 29.48 -28.99 4.50
C GLY A 267 29.38 -27.84 5.51
N THR A 268 30.25 -26.85 5.42
CA THR A 268 30.23 -25.63 6.24
C THR A 268 30.11 -24.38 5.38
N ILE A 269 29.29 -23.43 5.80
CA ILE A 269 29.13 -22.15 5.11
C ILE A 269 29.97 -21.06 5.77
N GLN A 270 30.84 -20.44 4.98
CA GLN A 270 31.62 -19.28 5.37
C GLN A 270 31.08 -18.03 4.67
N GLU A 271 30.76 -16.99 5.42
CA GLU A 271 30.41 -15.67 4.88
C GLU A 271 31.66 -14.80 4.80
N ILE A 272 32.08 -14.49 3.58
CA ILE A 272 33.15 -13.53 3.29
C ILE A 272 32.53 -12.14 3.13
N LYS A 273 32.73 -11.27 4.10
CA LYS A 273 32.11 -9.94 4.11
C LYS A 273 32.76 -9.01 3.10
N GLY A 274 31.96 -8.24 2.40
CA GLY A 274 32.39 -7.09 1.65
C GLY A 274 32.79 -5.90 2.54
N SER A 275 33.28 -4.83 1.92
CA SER A 275 33.53 -3.55 2.59
C SER A 275 32.23 -2.98 3.17
N LYS A 276 32.32 -2.07 4.14
CA LYS A 276 31.15 -1.39 4.74
C LYS A 276 30.56 -0.29 3.83
N HIS A 277 31.18 -0.03 2.70
CA HIS A 277 30.83 1.06 1.79
C HIS A 277 30.15 0.52 0.56
N ALA A 278 29.01 1.13 0.17
CA ALA A 278 28.38 0.95 -1.14
C ALA A 278 29.19 1.68 -2.22
N ILE A 279 28.98 1.28 -3.46
CA ILE A 279 29.40 2.03 -4.65
C ILE A 279 28.48 3.24 -4.82
N GLY A 280 29.03 4.43 -5.14
CA GLY A 280 28.22 5.66 -5.24
C GLY A 280 27.74 6.16 -3.88
N GLY A 281 26.47 6.54 -3.79
CA GLY A 281 25.83 6.94 -2.54
C GLY A 281 26.10 8.39 -2.10
N GLY A 282 26.49 9.26 -2.99
CA GLY A 282 26.58 10.72 -2.91
C GLY A 282 27.10 11.33 -1.61
N LYS A 283 27.90 12.37 -1.71
CA LYS A 283 28.36 13.15 -0.55
C LYS A 283 27.34 14.19 -0.12
N SER A 284 27.19 14.33 1.21
CA SER A 284 26.84 15.64 1.75
C SER A 284 27.90 16.66 1.29
N GLN A 285 27.49 17.76 0.65
CA GLN A 285 28.35 18.85 0.20
C GLN A 285 29.31 19.41 1.26
N TYR A 286 29.19 18.97 2.51
CA TYR A 286 29.88 19.50 3.69
C TYR A 286 30.89 18.57 4.35
N LYS A 287 31.09 17.32 3.86
CA LYS A 287 32.09 16.41 4.46
C LYS A 287 33.21 16.04 3.47
N LYS A 288 34.48 16.25 3.89
CA LYS A 288 35.65 15.75 3.19
C LYS A 288 35.52 14.24 2.96
N ARG A 289 35.83 13.78 1.74
CA ARG A 289 35.84 12.38 1.34
C ARG A 289 36.74 11.56 2.26
N LYS A 290 36.17 10.56 2.94
CA LYS A 290 36.96 9.41 3.36
C LYS A 290 37.09 8.52 2.12
N GLU A 291 38.30 8.24 1.71
CA GLU A 291 38.59 7.33 0.59
C GLU A 291 37.99 5.96 0.94
N LYS A 292 37.11 5.45 0.06
CA LYS A 292 36.54 4.11 0.24
C LYS A 292 37.62 3.09 -0.12
N SER A 293 37.86 2.13 0.75
CA SER A 293 38.78 1.04 0.52
C SER A 293 37.99 -0.24 0.25
N PHE A 294 38.33 -0.92 -0.82
CA PHE A 294 37.82 -2.24 -1.18
C PHE A 294 38.98 -3.23 -1.13
N GLU A 295 38.84 -4.26 -0.30
CA GLU A 295 39.88 -5.28 -0.13
C GLU A 295 39.53 -6.53 -0.94
N THR A 296 40.55 -7.19 -1.49
CA THR A 296 40.38 -8.47 -2.18
C THR A 296 40.78 -9.62 -1.26
N SER A 297 39.84 -10.55 -1.09
CA SER A 297 40.10 -11.87 -0.48
C SER A 297 40.45 -12.86 -1.57
N THR A 298 41.41 -13.73 -1.34
CA THR A 298 41.90 -14.72 -2.33
C THR A 298 41.81 -16.11 -1.74
N PHE A 299 41.22 -17.05 -2.49
CA PHE A 299 41.01 -18.44 -2.09
C PHE A 299 41.50 -19.35 -3.22
N ILE A 300 42.12 -20.47 -2.90
CA ILE A 300 42.35 -21.58 -3.81
C ILE A 300 41.25 -22.60 -3.48
N LEU A 301 40.29 -22.73 -4.41
CA LEU A 301 39.11 -23.56 -4.17
C LEU A 301 39.45 -25.04 -4.33
N PRO A 302 39.12 -25.89 -3.33
CA PRO A 302 39.14 -27.34 -3.50
C PRO A 302 38.09 -27.77 -4.53
N LYS A 303 38.14 -29.03 -4.92
CA LYS A 303 37.03 -29.65 -5.66
C LYS A 303 35.77 -29.70 -4.79
N GLU A 304 34.62 -29.80 -5.45
CA GLU A 304 33.33 -29.89 -4.76
C GLU A 304 33.00 -28.64 -3.89
N THR A 305 33.43 -27.49 -4.34
CA THR A 305 33.13 -26.21 -3.68
C THR A 305 31.94 -25.54 -4.30
N THR A 306 30.95 -25.13 -3.51
CA THR A 306 29.84 -24.28 -3.93
C THR A 306 30.00 -22.87 -3.38
N PHE A 307 29.71 -21.86 -4.19
CA PHE A 307 29.63 -20.50 -3.68
C PHE A 307 28.38 -19.79 -4.20
N TYR A 308 27.90 -18.84 -3.37
CA TYR A 308 26.72 -18.04 -3.71
C TYR A 308 27.01 -16.55 -3.56
N MET A 309 26.41 -15.78 -4.45
CA MET A 309 26.27 -14.33 -4.36
C MET A 309 24.78 -13.98 -4.39
N ALA A 310 24.35 -13.02 -3.60
CA ALA A 310 22.94 -12.63 -3.55
C ALA A 310 22.77 -11.16 -3.19
N SER A 311 21.66 -10.57 -3.65
CA SER A 311 21.12 -9.32 -3.11
C SER A 311 20.42 -9.57 -1.77
N ASP A 312 19.94 -8.51 -1.13
CA ASP A 312 19.28 -8.63 0.17
C ASP A 312 17.78 -8.99 0.08
N GLY A 313 17.17 -8.92 -1.12
CA GLY A 313 15.73 -9.11 -1.31
C GLY A 313 15.19 -10.44 -0.79
N TYR A 314 15.94 -11.55 -0.92
CA TYR A 314 15.52 -12.84 -0.39
C TYR A 314 15.42 -12.83 1.14
N GLN A 315 16.43 -12.29 1.82
CA GLN A 315 16.50 -12.22 3.28
C GLN A 315 15.53 -11.17 3.85
N ASP A 316 15.18 -10.17 3.06
CA ASP A 316 14.30 -9.07 3.44
C ASP A 316 12.83 -9.33 3.11
N GLN A 317 12.52 -10.45 2.41
CA GLN A 317 11.16 -10.85 2.10
C GLN A 317 10.34 -11.11 3.35
N PHE A 318 9.18 -10.45 3.44
CA PHE A 318 8.20 -10.71 4.50
C PHE A 318 7.39 -11.98 4.21
N GLY A 319 7.07 -12.71 5.27
CA GLY A 319 6.25 -13.90 5.22
C GLY A 319 5.77 -14.31 6.60
N LYS A 320 5.04 -15.44 6.68
CA LYS A 320 4.45 -15.95 7.91
C LYS A 320 5.08 -17.27 8.31
N ILE A 321 5.38 -17.45 9.60
CA ILE A 321 5.85 -18.72 10.14
C ILE A 321 4.63 -19.63 10.32
N LYS A 322 4.66 -20.80 9.71
CA LYS A 322 3.73 -21.91 10.01
C LYS A 322 4.26 -22.64 11.27
N ASP A 323 4.15 -22.04 12.45
CA ASP A 323 4.36 -22.78 13.72
C ASP A 323 3.00 -23.32 14.17
N GLY A 324 2.94 -24.67 14.35
CA GLY A 324 1.72 -25.41 14.66
C GLY A 324 0.88 -24.81 15.80
N GLU A 325 -0.42 -25.08 15.80
CA GLU A 325 -1.49 -24.79 16.78
C GLU A 325 -1.63 -23.39 17.36
N ASN A 326 -0.60 -22.53 17.34
CA ASN A 326 -0.68 -21.11 17.68
C ASN A 326 -0.24 -20.27 16.48
N GLU A 327 -1.17 -20.07 15.53
CA GLU A 327 -1.03 -19.08 14.45
C GLU A 327 -0.88 -17.66 15.04
N LYS A 328 0.32 -17.32 15.45
CA LYS A 328 0.68 -15.91 15.52
C LYS A 328 0.89 -15.44 14.10
N ASN A 329 -0.13 -14.81 13.53
CA ASN A 329 -0.13 -14.14 12.22
C ASN A 329 0.85 -12.93 12.19
N GLU A 330 2.04 -13.08 12.77
CA GLU A 330 3.06 -12.05 12.78
C GLU A 330 3.87 -12.10 11.49
N LEU A 331 3.78 -11.04 10.74
CA LEU A 331 4.57 -10.82 9.54
C LEU A 331 6.04 -10.63 9.95
N ARG A 332 6.95 -11.44 9.43
CA ARG A 332 8.39 -11.36 9.74
C ARG A 332 9.22 -11.43 8.47
N LYS A 333 10.36 -10.76 8.48
CA LYS A 333 11.37 -10.94 7.43
C LYS A 333 11.97 -12.34 7.49
N PHE A 334 12.41 -12.86 6.34
CA PHE A 334 13.09 -14.16 6.25
C PHE A 334 14.37 -14.18 7.10
N MET A 335 15.11 -13.08 7.06
CA MET A 335 16.33 -12.81 7.84
C MET A 335 17.57 -13.54 7.33
N LYS A 336 18.71 -12.86 7.45
CA LYS A 336 20.02 -13.32 7.00
C LYS A 336 20.45 -14.68 7.60
N LYS A 337 20.14 -14.93 8.87
CA LYS A 337 20.48 -16.20 9.53
C LYS A 337 19.79 -17.38 8.85
N ARG A 338 18.48 -17.28 8.62
CA ARG A 338 17.69 -18.32 7.95
C ARG A 338 18.13 -18.49 6.50
N PHE A 339 18.44 -17.42 5.81
CA PHE A 339 18.94 -17.48 4.43
C PHE A 339 20.27 -18.26 4.34
N ARG A 340 21.20 -18.03 5.26
CA ARG A 340 22.45 -18.80 5.31
C ARG A 340 22.23 -20.28 5.60
N GLU A 341 21.35 -20.60 6.56
CA GLU A 341 20.96 -21.98 6.88
C GLU A 341 20.33 -22.65 5.64
N LEU A 342 19.47 -21.93 4.93
CA LEU A 342 18.85 -22.40 3.68
C LEU A 342 19.89 -22.67 2.58
N LEU A 343 20.83 -21.75 2.34
CA LEU A 343 21.90 -21.97 1.36
C LEU A 343 22.72 -23.21 1.66
N LEU A 344 23.01 -23.45 2.94
CA LEU A 344 23.72 -24.65 3.37
C LEU A 344 22.91 -25.94 3.12
N GLU A 345 21.60 -25.91 3.34
CA GLU A 345 20.74 -27.08 3.07
C GLU A 345 20.61 -27.32 1.56
N VAL A 346 20.36 -26.28 0.79
CA VAL A 346 20.17 -26.35 -0.66
C VAL A 346 21.46 -26.78 -1.37
N SER A 347 22.64 -26.44 -0.84
CA SER A 347 23.93 -26.84 -1.41
C SER A 347 24.17 -28.35 -1.44
N LYS A 348 23.39 -29.14 -0.68
CA LYS A 348 23.46 -30.60 -0.68
C LYS A 348 22.74 -31.22 -1.88
N LEU A 349 21.92 -30.44 -2.58
CA LEU A 349 21.20 -30.85 -3.77
C LEU A 349 22.05 -30.63 -5.02
N PRO A 350 21.78 -31.38 -6.11
CA PRO A 350 22.36 -31.04 -7.41
C PRO A 350 22.10 -29.57 -7.77
N ILE A 351 23.07 -28.90 -8.39
CA ILE A 351 22.97 -27.46 -8.69
C ILE A 351 21.72 -27.15 -9.56
N SER A 352 21.35 -28.08 -10.44
CA SER A 352 20.17 -27.98 -11.32
C SER A 352 18.83 -27.94 -10.57
N GLU A 353 18.79 -28.41 -9.31
CA GLU A 353 17.58 -28.41 -8.48
C GLU A 353 17.52 -27.22 -7.52
N GLN A 354 18.67 -26.58 -7.28
CA GLN A 354 18.79 -25.54 -6.25
C GLN A 354 17.96 -24.30 -6.56
N GLU A 355 17.94 -23.83 -7.82
CA GLU A 355 17.15 -22.66 -8.23
C GLU A 355 15.65 -22.89 -7.92
N ASN A 356 15.11 -24.05 -8.33
CA ASN A 356 13.71 -24.37 -8.10
C ASN A 356 13.39 -24.50 -6.61
N THR A 357 14.25 -25.18 -5.84
CA THR A 357 14.07 -25.34 -4.40
C THR A 357 14.07 -24.00 -3.67
N LEU A 358 15.01 -23.09 -4.01
CA LEU A 358 15.02 -21.74 -3.45
C LEU A 358 13.76 -20.97 -3.80
N ASN A 359 13.27 -21.11 -5.03
CA ASN A 359 12.04 -20.44 -5.46
C ASN A 359 10.80 -20.98 -4.73
N GLU A 360 10.65 -22.29 -4.59
CA GLU A 360 9.53 -22.91 -3.89
C GLU A 360 9.49 -22.53 -2.41
N ILE A 361 10.64 -22.54 -1.73
CA ILE A 361 10.73 -22.10 -0.32
C ILE A 361 10.40 -20.63 -0.17
N LEU A 362 10.82 -19.79 -1.11
CA LEU A 362 10.48 -18.36 -1.12
C LEU A 362 8.97 -18.15 -1.28
N GLU A 363 8.33 -18.86 -2.21
CA GLU A 363 6.88 -18.78 -2.46
C GLU A 363 6.07 -19.29 -1.27
N ASP A 364 6.50 -20.41 -0.65
CA ASP A 364 5.85 -20.92 0.57
C ASP A 364 6.01 -19.96 1.76
N TRP A 365 7.15 -19.29 1.87
CA TRP A 365 7.36 -18.25 2.87
C TRP A 365 6.51 -17.02 2.64
N GLN A 366 6.48 -16.53 1.41
CA GLN A 366 5.79 -15.32 1.00
C GLN A 366 4.26 -15.45 1.10
N GLN A 367 3.72 -16.61 0.71
CA GLN A 367 2.27 -16.87 0.65
C GLN A 367 1.53 -15.77 -0.15
N THR A 368 0.69 -14.97 0.54
CA THR A 368 -0.11 -13.88 -0.06
C THR A 368 0.57 -12.52 0.02
N GLU A 369 1.73 -12.44 0.67
CA GLU A 369 2.45 -11.17 0.83
C GLU A 369 3.11 -10.77 -0.49
N LYS A 370 3.14 -9.47 -0.74
CA LYS A 370 3.83 -8.95 -1.95
C LYS A 370 5.34 -9.08 -1.79
N GLN A 371 6.02 -9.26 -2.91
CA GLN A 371 7.48 -9.20 -2.93
C GLN A 371 7.97 -7.84 -2.44
N THR A 372 8.95 -7.87 -1.53
CA THR A 372 9.41 -6.67 -0.81
C THR A 372 10.44 -5.90 -1.63
N ASP A 373 11.36 -6.61 -2.27
CA ASP A 373 12.45 -6.06 -3.07
C ASP A 373 12.79 -6.97 -4.25
N ASP A 374 13.65 -6.51 -5.15
CA ASP A 374 14.22 -7.36 -6.21
C ASP A 374 15.02 -8.50 -5.57
N ILE A 375 15.00 -9.69 -6.16
CA ILE A 375 15.68 -10.87 -5.64
C ILE A 375 16.63 -11.41 -6.69
N LEU A 376 17.91 -11.47 -6.33
CA LEU A 376 18.95 -12.09 -7.12
C LEU A 376 19.75 -13.06 -6.26
N VAL A 377 19.82 -14.33 -6.67
CA VAL A 377 20.70 -15.34 -6.07
C VAL A 377 21.42 -16.09 -7.18
N MET A 378 22.73 -16.08 -7.14
CA MET A 378 23.58 -16.84 -8.07
C MET A 378 24.28 -17.94 -7.30
N GLY A 379 24.20 -19.18 -7.82
CA GLY A 379 24.90 -20.33 -7.27
C GLY A 379 25.81 -20.96 -8.31
N ILE A 380 27.04 -21.25 -7.93
CA ILE A 380 28.07 -21.85 -8.81
C ILE A 380 28.76 -22.99 -8.05
N TYR A 381 28.84 -24.14 -8.71
CA TYR A 381 29.57 -25.31 -8.22
C TYR A 381 30.86 -25.52 -9.02
N ILE A 382 31.93 -25.86 -8.33
CA ILE A 382 33.26 -26.12 -8.90
C ILE A 382 33.62 -27.59 -8.69
N GLU A 383 33.67 -28.35 -9.78
CA GLU A 383 34.10 -29.76 -9.78
C GLU A 383 35.55 -29.97 -9.33
#